data_f2b285688e5d5595fbd14b0834dd5850
#
_entry.id   f2b285688e5d5595fbd14b0834dd5850
#
_cell.length_a   1.000
_cell.length_b   1.000
_cell.length_c   1.000
_cell.angle_alpha   90.00
_cell.angle_beta   90.00
_cell.angle_gamma   90.00
#
_symmetry.space_group_name_H-M   'P 1'
#
loop_
_entity.id
_entity.type
_entity.pdbx_description
1 polymer ?
#
loop_
_entity_poly.entity_id
_entity_poly.type
_entity_poly.pdbx_seq_one_letter_code
_entity_poly.pdbx_strand_id
1 'polypeptide(L)'
;MGTFAVQIAKSFGTEVTAVCSTRNLDVARSIGADHVIDYTKEDFTKNGQRYDLIVGANGYHPILDYRRSLKPNGIYVVLGGSWAQLLQGILLAPLLSRLGNKKMRGMMTNVNQKDLVFLKELLEAGKVKPVIDRRYALGQVADAISYLVEGHPRGKVVITVEPPTFAH
;
A
#
# COMPACT_ATOMS: atom_id res chain seq x y z
N MET A 1 4.42 -1.11 1.22
CA MET A 1 3.04 -1.66 1.35
C MET A 1 2.26 -1.55 0.03
N GLY A 2 2.18 -0.39 -0.62
CA GLY A 2 1.39 -0.17 -1.82
C GLY A 2 1.66 -1.15 -2.98
N THR A 3 2.92 -1.49 -3.25
CA THR A 3 3.25 -2.44 -4.32
C THR A 3 2.67 -3.85 -4.13
N PHE A 4 2.52 -4.31 -2.89
CA PHE A 4 1.83 -5.55 -2.58
C PHE A 4 0.31 -5.39 -2.68
N ALA A 5 -0.24 -4.27 -2.20
CA ALA A 5 -1.68 -4.02 -2.25
C ALA A 5 -2.23 -4.06 -3.68
N VAL A 6 -1.53 -3.42 -4.64
CA VAL A 6 -1.90 -3.45 -6.07
C VAL A 6 -1.93 -4.89 -6.59
N GLN A 7 -0.86 -5.65 -6.39
CA GLN A 7 -0.74 -7.01 -6.93
C GLN A 7 -1.75 -7.98 -6.27
N ILE A 8 -1.95 -7.87 -4.96
CA ILE A 8 -2.96 -8.68 -4.25
C ILE A 8 -4.36 -8.35 -4.80
N ALA A 9 -4.70 -7.08 -4.97
CA ALA A 9 -5.99 -6.70 -5.55
C ALA A 9 -6.14 -7.27 -6.97
N LYS A 10 -5.10 -7.17 -7.80
CA LYS A 10 -5.10 -7.76 -9.15
C LYS A 10 -5.26 -9.29 -9.13
N SER A 11 -4.72 -9.98 -8.13
CA SER A 11 -4.87 -11.44 -8.00
C SER A 11 -6.32 -11.89 -7.80
N PHE A 12 -7.19 -10.98 -7.33
CA PHE A 12 -8.64 -11.17 -7.21
C PHE A 12 -9.42 -10.76 -8.47
N GLY A 13 -8.74 -10.39 -9.57
CA GLY A 13 -9.39 -9.97 -10.82
C GLY A 13 -10.06 -8.60 -10.75
N THR A 14 -9.69 -7.76 -9.79
CA THR A 14 -10.27 -6.41 -9.64
C THR A 14 -9.63 -5.40 -10.58
N GLU A 15 -10.36 -4.34 -10.92
CA GLU A 15 -9.84 -3.14 -11.53
C GLU A 15 -9.15 -2.28 -10.46
N VAL A 16 -7.89 -1.92 -10.69
CA VAL A 16 -7.04 -1.25 -9.70
C VAL A 16 -6.59 0.11 -10.20
N THR A 17 -6.95 1.16 -9.47
CA THR A 17 -6.39 2.50 -9.60
C THR A 17 -5.32 2.72 -8.53
N ALA A 18 -4.07 2.90 -8.94
CA ALA A 18 -2.97 3.25 -8.04
C ALA A 18 -2.76 4.75 -8.00
N VAL A 19 -2.70 5.32 -6.79
CA VAL A 19 -2.40 6.74 -6.57
C VAL A 19 -1.00 6.85 -5.99
N CYS A 20 -0.08 7.49 -6.71
CA CYS A 20 1.32 7.59 -6.31
C CYS A 20 1.98 8.87 -6.86
N SER A 21 3.22 9.15 -6.49
CA SER A 21 3.99 10.27 -7.05
C SER A 21 4.49 9.94 -8.46
N THR A 22 4.81 10.99 -9.24
CA THR A 22 5.33 10.90 -10.63
C THR A 22 6.39 9.80 -10.80
N ARG A 23 7.35 9.71 -9.89
CA ARG A 23 8.47 8.75 -9.94
C ARG A 23 8.07 7.28 -9.79
N ASN A 24 6.85 6.99 -9.32
CA ASN A 24 6.35 5.64 -9.06
C ASN A 24 5.32 5.17 -10.09
N LEU A 25 4.96 6.00 -11.08
CA LEU A 25 3.94 5.68 -12.08
C LEU A 25 4.27 4.43 -12.86
N ASP A 26 5.53 4.30 -13.33
CA ASP A 26 5.95 3.15 -14.13
C ASP A 26 5.97 1.86 -13.31
N VAL A 27 6.40 1.95 -12.04
CA VAL A 27 6.33 0.80 -11.12
C VAL A 27 4.88 0.40 -10.91
N ALA A 28 3.96 1.34 -10.68
CA ALA A 28 2.55 1.02 -10.49
C ALA A 28 1.95 0.31 -11.71
N ARG A 29 2.27 0.76 -12.93
CA ARG A 29 1.85 0.09 -14.18
C ARG A 29 2.46 -1.30 -14.31
N SER A 30 3.76 -1.45 -14.06
CA SER A 30 4.48 -2.71 -14.22
C SER A 30 4.02 -3.82 -13.28
N ILE A 31 3.40 -3.46 -12.14
CA ILE A 31 2.84 -4.41 -11.17
C ILE A 31 1.33 -4.64 -11.37
N GLY A 32 0.76 -4.13 -12.47
CA GLY A 32 -0.59 -4.47 -12.90
C GLY A 32 -1.69 -3.48 -12.53
N ALA A 33 -1.38 -2.24 -12.11
CA ALA A 33 -2.40 -1.22 -11.97
C ALA A 33 -3.02 -0.87 -13.34
N ASP A 34 -4.35 -0.92 -13.44
CA ASP A 34 -5.08 -0.60 -14.68
C ASP A 34 -5.08 0.92 -14.92
N HIS A 35 -5.20 1.69 -13.85
CA HIS A 35 -5.14 3.15 -13.87
C HIS A 35 -4.11 3.65 -12.86
N VAL A 36 -3.46 4.74 -13.22
CA VAL A 36 -2.45 5.35 -12.35
C VAL A 36 -2.69 6.86 -12.29
N ILE A 37 -2.85 7.38 -11.08
CA ILE A 37 -3.05 8.80 -10.80
C ILE A 37 -1.80 9.36 -10.11
N ASP A 38 -1.27 10.43 -10.68
CA ASP A 38 -0.18 11.19 -10.09
C ASP A 38 -0.75 12.22 -9.11
N TYR A 39 -0.65 11.96 -7.80
CA TYR A 39 -1.20 12.85 -6.79
C TYR A 39 -0.52 14.24 -6.75
N THR A 40 0.63 14.40 -7.42
CA THR A 40 1.30 15.71 -7.52
C THR A 40 0.64 16.61 -8.57
N LYS A 41 -0.20 16.04 -9.44
CA LYS A 41 -0.87 16.72 -10.56
C LYS A 41 -2.40 16.68 -10.47
N GLU A 42 -2.95 15.64 -9.86
CA GLU A 42 -4.37 15.38 -9.81
C GLU A 42 -4.80 14.88 -8.43
N ASP A 43 -5.88 15.45 -7.90
CA ASP A 43 -6.53 14.99 -6.68
C ASP A 43 -7.63 13.97 -7.03
N PHE A 44 -7.36 12.69 -6.80
CA PHE A 44 -8.29 11.61 -7.11
C PHE A 44 -9.63 11.73 -6.36
N THR A 45 -9.68 12.49 -5.26
CA THR A 45 -10.92 12.69 -4.50
C THR A 45 -11.86 13.73 -5.15
N LYS A 46 -11.35 14.47 -6.17
CA LYS A 46 -12.07 15.52 -6.90
C LYS A 46 -12.34 15.19 -8.37
N ASN A 47 -11.80 14.09 -8.90
CA ASN A 47 -11.96 13.73 -10.31
C ASN A 47 -13.33 13.12 -10.66
N GLY A 48 -14.26 13.04 -9.71
CA GLY A 48 -15.60 12.51 -9.94
C GLY A 48 -15.73 11.00 -9.86
N GLN A 49 -14.62 10.26 -9.87
CA GLN A 49 -14.65 8.81 -9.79
C GLN A 49 -15.07 8.32 -8.40
N ARG A 50 -15.61 7.09 -8.35
CA ARG A 50 -16.05 6.44 -7.13
C ARG A 50 -15.55 5.00 -7.11
N TYR A 51 -15.16 4.54 -5.93
CA TYR A 51 -14.48 3.26 -5.71
C TYR A 51 -15.29 2.37 -4.76
N ASP A 52 -15.24 1.07 -5.00
CA ASP A 52 -15.84 0.07 -4.10
C ASP A 52 -14.98 -0.13 -2.85
N LEU A 53 -13.66 -0.08 -3.03
CA LEU A 53 -12.68 -0.20 -1.96
C LEU A 53 -11.58 0.86 -2.14
N ILE A 54 -11.26 1.58 -1.07
CA ILE A 54 -10.08 2.46 -1.01
C ILE A 54 -9.17 1.95 0.08
N VAL A 55 -7.91 1.65 -0.26
CA VAL A 55 -6.87 1.22 0.66
C VAL A 55 -5.87 2.36 0.87
N GLY A 56 -5.94 3.01 2.02
CA GLY A 56 -5.04 4.09 2.41
C GLY A 56 -3.73 3.54 2.98
N ALA A 57 -2.78 3.19 2.11
CA ALA A 57 -1.51 2.60 2.53
C ALA A 57 -0.53 3.63 3.13
N ASN A 58 -0.51 4.85 2.60
CA ASN A 58 0.31 5.97 3.07
C ASN A 58 -0.15 7.28 2.41
N GLY A 59 -1.44 7.50 2.33
CA GLY A 59 -2.00 8.70 1.73
C GLY A 59 -2.35 9.75 2.78
N TYR A 60 -2.55 10.98 2.35
CA TYR A 60 -2.99 12.06 3.22
C TYR A 60 -4.12 12.87 2.55
N HIS A 61 -5.35 12.44 2.83
CA HIS A 61 -6.55 13.24 2.61
C HIS A 61 -7.40 13.20 3.88
N PRO A 62 -8.23 14.22 4.13
CA PRO A 62 -9.25 14.17 5.18
C PRO A 62 -10.17 12.96 4.99
N ILE A 63 -10.59 12.34 6.08
CA ILE A 63 -11.42 11.13 6.05
C ILE A 63 -12.75 11.33 5.27
N LEU A 64 -13.27 12.55 5.25
CA LEU A 64 -14.48 12.91 4.50
C LEU A 64 -14.26 12.86 2.98
N ASP A 65 -13.06 13.14 2.51
CA ASP A 65 -12.73 13.09 1.09
C ASP A 65 -12.67 11.65 0.60
N TYR A 66 -12.08 10.75 1.38
CA TYR A 66 -12.16 9.31 1.13
C TYR A 66 -13.62 8.83 1.11
N ARG A 67 -14.44 9.27 2.07
CA ARG A 67 -15.85 8.90 2.14
C ARG A 67 -16.63 9.39 0.92
N ARG A 68 -16.35 10.58 0.40
CA ARG A 68 -16.98 11.10 -0.83
C ARG A 68 -16.60 10.28 -2.05
N SER A 69 -15.36 9.80 -2.11
CA SER A 69 -14.83 9.00 -3.23
C SER A 69 -15.28 7.53 -3.21
N LEU A 70 -16.03 7.09 -2.19
CA LEU A 70 -16.62 5.75 -2.16
C LEU A 70 -17.95 5.70 -2.90
N LYS A 71 -18.20 4.58 -3.59
CA LYS A 71 -19.54 4.18 -4.06
C LYS A 71 -20.48 3.88 -2.88
N PRO A 72 -21.81 3.76 -3.11
CA PRO A 72 -22.70 3.16 -2.12
C PRO A 72 -22.19 1.78 -1.70
N ASN A 73 -22.22 1.48 -0.39
CA ASN A 73 -21.65 0.26 0.22
C ASN A 73 -20.12 0.13 0.12
N GLY A 74 -19.43 1.14 -0.40
CA GLY A 74 -17.97 1.14 -0.50
C GLY A 74 -17.27 1.15 0.86
N ILE A 75 -16.03 0.66 0.87
CA ILE A 75 -15.22 0.47 2.08
C ILE A 75 -13.93 1.29 1.96
N TYR A 76 -13.60 2.05 2.98
CA TYR A 76 -12.27 2.64 3.16
C TYR A 76 -11.54 1.93 4.28
N VAL A 77 -10.28 1.53 4.01
CA VAL A 77 -9.40 0.87 4.99
C VAL A 77 -8.11 1.65 5.13
N VAL A 78 -7.78 2.08 6.35
CA VAL A 78 -6.49 2.70 6.70
C VAL A 78 -5.50 1.62 7.08
N LEU A 79 -4.37 1.53 6.36
CA LEU A 79 -3.26 0.62 6.70
C LEU A 79 -2.10 1.35 7.38
N GLY A 80 -1.99 2.66 7.20
CA GLY A 80 -0.94 3.49 7.76
C GLY A 80 -1.17 4.96 7.41
N GLY A 81 -0.36 5.84 7.98
CA GLY A 81 -0.45 7.27 7.76
C GLY A 81 0.07 8.05 8.97
N SER A 82 -0.18 9.36 8.98
CA SER A 82 0.16 10.22 10.10
C SER A 82 -0.66 9.90 11.37
N TRP A 83 -0.15 10.32 12.52
CA TRP A 83 -0.90 10.25 13.79
C TRP A 83 -2.29 10.88 13.71
N ALA A 84 -2.44 11.96 12.94
CA ALA A 84 -3.72 12.61 12.70
C ALA A 84 -4.72 11.69 11.97
N GLN A 85 -4.26 10.90 10.99
CA GLN A 85 -5.11 9.92 10.29
C GLN A 85 -5.50 8.74 11.19
N LEU A 86 -4.57 8.28 12.03
CA LEU A 86 -4.86 7.25 13.02
C LEU A 86 -5.95 7.72 14.00
N LEU A 87 -5.83 8.94 14.53
CA LEU A 87 -6.84 9.53 15.42
C LEU A 87 -8.19 9.72 14.70
N GLN A 88 -8.19 10.22 13.46
CA GLN A 88 -9.41 10.31 12.66
C GLN A 88 -10.03 8.92 12.40
N GLY A 89 -9.21 7.92 12.12
CA GLY A 89 -9.66 6.54 11.94
C GLY A 89 -10.30 5.95 13.19
N ILE A 90 -9.73 6.22 14.36
CA ILE A 90 -10.25 5.70 15.64
C ILE A 90 -11.53 6.45 16.06
N LEU A 91 -11.53 7.78 15.99
CA LEU A 91 -12.60 8.60 16.54
C LEU A 91 -13.77 8.80 15.57
N LEU A 92 -13.48 9.08 14.29
CA LEU A 92 -14.51 9.45 13.31
C LEU A 92 -15.00 8.28 12.47
N ALA A 93 -14.17 7.25 12.22
CA ALA A 93 -14.58 6.14 11.37
C ALA A 93 -15.82 5.39 11.88
N PRO A 94 -15.97 5.07 13.19
CA PRO A 94 -17.16 4.42 13.71
C PRO A 94 -18.41 5.28 13.55
N LEU A 95 -18.30 6.60 13.80
CA LEU A 95 -19.40 7.54 13.67
C LEU A 95 -19.82 7.68 12.21
N LEU A 96 -18.86 7.89 11.30
CA LEU A 96 -19.11 8.02 9.86
C LEU A 96 -19.66 6.73 9.24
N SER A 97 -19.30 5.57 9.78
CA SER A 97 -19.84 4.28 9.33
C SER A 97 -21.31 4.07 9.73
N ARG A 98 -21.78 4.77 10.76
CA ARG A 98 -23.20 4.76 11.17
C ARG A 98 -24.07 5.75 10.35
N LEU A 99 -23.42 6.73 9.70
CA LEU A 99 -24.08 7.73 8.87
C LEU A 99 -24.24 7.24 7.42
N GLY A 100 -25.05 6.19 7.19
CA GLY A 100 -25.32 5.62 5.87
C GLY A 100 -24.61 4.29 5.62
N ASN A 101 -24.49 3.92 4.33
CA ASN A 101 -24.07 2.58 3.91
C ASN A 101 -22.57 2.45 3.57
N LYS A 102 -21.76 3.50 3.71
CA LYS A 102 -20.32 3.48 3.48
C LYS A 102 -19.57 3.10 4.75
N LYS A 103 -18.60 2.19 4.65
CA LYS A 103 -17.84 1.67 5.79
C LYS A 103 -16.46 2.31 5.84
N MET A 104 -16.08 2.82 6.99
CA MET A 104 -14.76 3.35 7.29
C MET A 104 -14.12 2.45 8.33
N ARG A 105 -12.96 1.84 8.02
CA ARG A 105 -12.31 0.87 8.92
C ARG A 105 -10.85 1.23 9.14
N GLY A 106 -10.44 1.32 10.40
CA GLY A 106 -9.04 1.16 10.78
C GLY A 106 -8.71 -0.33 10.80
N MET A 107 -7.55 -0.72 10.29
CA MET A 107 -7.12 -2.10 10.33
C MET A 107 -6.13 -2.30 11.48
N MET A 108 -6.50 -3.13 12.44
CA MET A 108 -5.54 -3.73 13.36
C MET A 108 -5.07 -5.05 12.75
N THR A 109 -3.77 -5.16 12.54
CA THR A 109 -3.17 -6.37 11.96
C THR A 109 -3.19 -7.50 13.00
N ASN A 110 -3.89 -8.58 12.67
CA ASN A 110 -3.80 -9.82 13.41
C ASN A 110 -3.03 -10.83 12.54
N VAL A 111 -1.74 -10.98 12.84
CA VAL A 111 -0.87 -11.91 12.11
C VAL A 111 -1.28 -13.34 12.45
N ASN A 112 -1.62 -14.12 11.42
CA ASN A 112 -2.00 -15.52 11.58
C ASN A 112 -1.39 -16.39 10.47
N GLN A 113 -1.29 -17.68 10.73
CA GLN A 113 -0.65 -18.62 9.80
C GLN A 113 -1.40 -18.75 8.47
N LYS A 114 -2.73 -18.65 8.46
CA LYS A 114 -3.54 -18.79 7.24
C LYS A 114 -3.22 -17.69 6.23
N ASP A 115 -3.10 -16.44 6.69
CA ASP A 115 -2.77 -15.32 5.82
C ASP A 115 -1.34 -15.44 5.28
N LEU A 116 -0.40 -15.96 6.08
CA LEU A 116 0.97 -16.22 5.63
C LEU A 116 1.03 -17.32 4.57
N VAL A 117 0.26 -18.41 4.74
CA VAL A 117 0.15 -19.47 3.73
C VAL A 117 -0.44 -18.92 2.44
N PHE A 118 -1.52 -18.16 2.53
CA PHE A 118 -2.13 -17.52 1.36
C PHE A 118 -1.16 -16.59 0.62
N LEU A 119 -0.39 -15.77 1.33
CA LEU A 119 0.63 -14.91 0.72
C LEU A 119 1.76 -15.73 0.07
N LYS A 120 2.17 -16.83 0.70
CA LYS A 120 3.14 -17.78 0.14
C LYS A 120 2.63 -18.33 -1.20
N GLU A 121 1.40 -18.80 -1.26
CA GLU A 121 0.78 -19.34 -2.48
C GLU A 121 0.74 -18.29 -3.62
N LEU A 122 0.42 -17.02 -3.31
CA LEU A 122 0.45 -15.93 -4.29
C LEU A 122 1.87 -15.67 -4.82
N LEU A 123 2.89 -15.76 -3.96
CA LEU A 123 4.29 -15.59 -4.34
C LEU A 123 4.77 -16.76 -5.21
N GLU A 124 4.47 -18.00 -4.83
CA GLU A 124 4.84 -19.22 -5.57
C GLU A 124 4.14 -19.28 -6.94
N ALA A 125 2.88 -18.86 -7.01
CA ALA A 125 2.14 -18.74 -8.27
C ALA A 125 2.59 -17.55 -9.14
N GLY A 126 3.55 -16.74 -8.69
CA GLY A 126 4.03 -15.57 -9.42
C GLY A 126 3.01 -14.44 -9.55
N LYS A 127 1.86 -14.52 -8.86
CA LYS A 127 0.80 -13.50 -8.86
C LYS A 127 1.21 -12.24 -8.08
N VAL A 128 2.10 -12.41 -7.12
CA VAL A 128 2.71 -11.33 -6.35
C VAL A 128 4.22 -11.48 -6.40
N LYS A 129 4.92 -10.39 -6.71
CA LYS A 129 6.38 -10.35 -6.75
C LYS A 129 6.89 -9.17 -5.92
N PRO A 130 7.90 -9.37 -5.05
CA PRO A 130 8.52 -8.27 -4.34
C PRO A 130 9.17 -7.29 -5.33
N VAL A 131 8.77 -6.03 -5.28
CA VAL A 131 9.49 -4.96 -5.99
C VAL A 131 10.71 -4.60 -5.16
N ILE A 132 11.90 -4.92 -5.67
CA ILE A 132 13.17 -4.60 -5.01
C ILE A 132 13.67 -3.28 -5.56
N ASP A 133 13.86 -2.31 -4.69
CA ASP A 133 14.37 -0.98 -5.01
C ASP A 133 15.91 -0.98 -4.97
N ARG A 134 16.48 -1.42 -3.85
CA ARG A 134 17.94 -1.49 -3.66
C ARG A 134 18.37 -2.75 -2.92
N ARG A 135 19.61 -3.16 -3.20
CA ARG A 135 20.31 -4.22 -2.50
C ARG A 135 21.56 -3.65 -1.86
N TYR A 136 21.85 -4.05 -0.63
CA TYR A 136 23.04 -3.67 0.11
C TYR A 136 23.70 -4.92 0.66
N ALA A 137 25.02 -4.93 0.73
CA ALA A 137 25.77 -5.96 1.46
C ALA A 137 25.57 -5.79 2.97
N LEU A 138 25.82 -6.84 3.75
CA LEU A 138 25.69 -6.81 5.21
C LEU A 138 26.50 -5.65 5.86
N GLY A 139 27.70 -5.37 5.36
CA GLY A 139 28.52 -4.25 5.86
C GLY A 139 27.97 -2.87 5.56
N GLN A 140 26.94 -2.74 4.70
CA GLN A 140 26.32 -1.48 4.30
C GLN A 140 24.94 -1.26 4.98
N VAL A 141 24.65 -1.96 6.06
CA VAL A 141 23.34 -1.85 6.76
C VAL A 141 23.07 -0.41 7.21
N ALA A 142 24.09 0.32 7.65
CA ALA A 142 23.93 1.73 8.05
C ALA A 142 23.44 2.60 6.89
N ASP A 143 23.99 2.42 5.69
CA ASP A 143 23.58 3.14 4.48
C ASP A 143 22.16 2.77 4.07
N ALA A 144 21.81 1.48 4.19
CA ALA A 144 20.46 0.99 3.90
C ALA A 144 19.42 1.61 4.85
N ILE A 145 19.75 1.72 6.13
CA ILE A 145 18.88 2.36 7.13
C ILE A 145 18.76 3.87 6.85
N SER A 146 19.86 4.55 6.56
CA SER A 146 19.85 5.97 6.20
C SER A 146 18.95 6.22 4.99
N TYR A 147 19.07 5.39 3.95
CA TYR A 147 18.19 5.45 2.77
C TYR A 147 16.71 5.26 3.12
N LEU A 148 16.39 4.35 4.05
CA LEU A 148 15.00 4.15 4.50
C LEU A 148 14.48 5.35 5.30
N VAL A 149 15.31 5.99 6.11
CA VAL A 149 14.97 7.19 6.91
C VAL A 149 14.69 8.39 6.01
N GLU A 150 15.32 8.52 4.85
CA GLU A 150 14.99 9.52 3.83
C GLU A 150 13.52 9.41 3.35
N GLY A 151 12.87 8.28 3.64
CA GLY A 151 11.42 8.11 3.49
C GLY A 151 10.92 7.90 2.07
N HIS A 152 11.81 7.51 1.13
CA HIS A 152 11.47 7.50 -0.29
C HIS A 152 11.73 6.18 -1.03
N PRO A 153 11.74 5.00 -0.39
CA PRO A 153 11.98 3.74 -1.10
C PRO A 153 10.81 3.44 -2.06
N ARG A 154 11.15 3.06 -3.29
CA ARG A 154 10.17 2.67 -4.33
C ARG A 154 9.69 1.23 -4.17
N GLY A 155 10.39 0.45 -3.37
CA GLY A 155 10.13 -0.97 -3.16
C GLY A 155 10.73 -1.47 -1.86
N LYS A 156 11.19 -2.72 -1.87
CA LYS A 156 11.89 -3.33 -0.75
C LYS A 156 13.39 -3.02 -0.82
N VAL A 157 13.98 -2.70 0.32
CA VAL A 157 15.42 -2.66 0.50
C VAL A 157 15.86 -4.01 1.05
N VAL A 158 16.79 -4.64 0.38
CA VAL A 158 17.28 -6.00 0.69
C VAL A 158 18.72 -5.93 1.17
N ILE A 159 19.01 -6.57 2.29
CA ILE A 159 20.36 -6.83 2.75
C ILE A 159 20.76 -8.23 2.30
N THR A 160 21.85 -8.32 1.54
CA THR A 160 22.43 -9.60 1.11
C THR A 160 23.47 -10.06 2.13
N VAL A 161 23.25 -11.24 2.68
CA VAL A 161 24.23 -11.90 3.53
C VAL A 161 24.95 -12.94 2.65
N GLU A 162 26.17 -12.66 2.26
CA GLU A 162 27.00 -13.66 1.58
C GLU A 162 27.38 -14.75 2.56
N PRO A 163 27.30 -16.03 2.18
CA PRO A 163 27.82 -17.09 3.02
C PRO A 163 29.34 -16.84 3.26
N PRO A 164 29.86 -17.14 4.45
CA PRO A 164 31.28 -16.99 4.71
C PRO A 164 32.05 -17.81 3.68
N THR A 165 32.92 -17.16 2.93
CA THR A 165 33.91 -17.83 2.04
C THR A 165 34.92 -18.53 2.95
N PHE A 166 34.69 -19.80 3.22
CA PHE A 166 35.76 -20.62 3.82
C PHE A 166 36.83 -20.76 2.76
N ALA A 167 37.92 -20.00 2.90
CA ALA A 167 39.14 -20.25 2.16
C ALA A 167 39.65 -21.66 2.55
N HIS A 168 39.69 -22.57 1.59
CA HIS A 168 40.34 -23.87 1.70
C HIS A 168 41.84 -23.73 1.54
#